data_43f8d953c7badc3bcc98001802c4892d
#
_entry.id   43f8d953c7badc3bcc98001802c4892d
#
_cell.length_a   1.000
_cell.length_b   1.000
_cell.length_c   1.000
_cell.angle_alpha   90.00
_cell.angle_beta   90.00
_cell.angle_gamma   90.00
#
_symmetry.space_group_name_H-M   'P 1'
#
loop_
_entity.id
_entity.type
_entity.pdbx_description
1 polymer ?
#
loop_
_entity_poly.entity_id
_entity_poly.type
_entity_poly.pdbx_seq_one_letter_code
_entity_poly.pdbx_strand_id
1 'polypeptide(L)'
;PVATLLLNVDEKGGIEPGYELKLNSYDLGVDIELCDAVTRLRFEHPEVRAVVLTSARERVFSAGANIKMLAQSSHQHKVNFCKFTNETRLAIEDASACSGQRYLCAVNGTAAGGGYELALTADWILMVDDGSTAVSLPELPLLAVLPGTGGLTRLVDKRHIRRDHADFLCTTEEGIRGKRALDWKLVDELAPSSAFRAAVKKRAGELAALSDRPAGAKGVALPRLER
;
A
#
# COMPACT_ATOMS: atom_id res chain seq x y z
N PRO A 1 -16.84 -2.65 -12.69
CA PRO A 1 -16.84 -3.28 -11.36
C PRO A 1 -15.63 -2.82 -10.54
N VAL A 2 -15.78 -2.88 -9.21
CA VAL A 2 -14.75 -2.53 -8.24
C VAL A 2 -14.45 -3.77 -7.40
N ALA A 3 -13.18 -4.10 -7.21
CA ALA A 3 -12.71 -5.12 -6.27
C ALA A 3 -12.14 -4.47 -5.01
N THR A 4 -12.07 -5.20 -3.92
CA THR A 4 -11.41 -4.78 -2.69
C THR A 4 -10.34 -5.79 -2.32
N LEU A 5 -9.09 -5.33 -2.18
CA LEU A 5 -8.01 -6.04 -1.54
C LEU A 5 -7.97 -5.64 -0.06
N LEU A 6 -8.23 -6.61 0.80
CA LEU A 6 -8.33 -6.38 2.23
C LEU A 6 -7.09 -6.95 2.94
N LEU A 7 -6.25 -6.06 3.48
CA LEU A 7 -5.12 -6.48 4.31
C LEU A 7 -5.66 -6.99 5.65
N ASN A 8 -5.55 -8.29 5.87
CA ASN A 8 -5.93 -8.97 7.11
C ASN A 8 -4.86 -10.00 7.48
N VAL A 9 -3.73 -9.49 7.93
CA VAL A 9 -2.57 -10.33 8.20
C VAL A 9 -2.78 -11.14 9.48
N ASP A 10 -2.58 -12.45 9.37
CA ASP A 10 -2.50 -13.34 10.54
C ASP A 10 -1.20 -13.07 11.28
N GLU A 11 -1.30 -12.63 12.54
CA GLU A 11 -0.14 -12.28 13.35
C GLU A 11 0.84 -13.45 13.54
N LYS A 12 0.34 -14.69 13.47
CA LYS A 12 1.13 -15.92 13.61
C LYS A 12 1.46 -16.57 12.27
N GLY A 13 1.02 -15.97 11.15
CA GLY A 13 1.21 -16.48 9.80
C GLY A 13 2.56 -16.12 9.16
N GLY A 14 3.58 -15.78 9.95
CA GLY A 14 4.92 -15.51 9.44
C GLY A 14 5.51 -16.72 8.70
N ILE A 15 6.23 -16.45 7.58
CA ILE A 15 6.86 -17.50 6.78
C ILE A 15 8.01 -18.19 7.51
N GLU A 16 8.65 -17.50 8.45
CA GLU A 16 9.73 -18.00 9.29
C GLU A 16 9.33 -17.91 10.77
N PRO A 17 9.84 -18.82 11.63
CA PRO A 17 9.58 -18.72 13.07
C PRO A 17 10.34 -17.56 13.72
N GLY A 18 9.87 -17.11 14.89
CA GLY A 18 10.58 -16.17 15.75
C GLY A 18 10.07 -14.73 15.70
N TYR A 19 9.08 -14.40 14.90
CA TYR A 19 8.42 -13.10 14.88
C TYR A 19 6.90 -13.23 14.73
N GLU A 20 6.18 -12.15 15.07
CA GLU A 20 4.74 -12.03 14.85
C GLU A 20 4.47 -10.82 13.96
N LEU A 21 3.49 -10.95 13.06
CA LEU A 21 3.11 -9.92 12.09
C LEU A 21 2.05 -8.96 12.67
N LYS A 22 2.39 -8.30 13.79
CA LYS A 22 1.48 -7.35 14.45
C LYS A 22 1.21 -6.13 13.58
N LEU A 23 0.06 -5.50 13.79
CA LEU A 23 -0.33 -4.24 13.16
C LEU A 23 -0.32 -4.31 11.62
N ASN A 24 -0.74 -5.44 11.05
CA ASN A 24 -0.63 -5.68 9.61
C ASN A 24 0.79 -5.42 9.07
N SER A 25 1.83 -5.67 9.89
CA SER A 25 3.18 -5.73 9.36
C SER A 25 3.32 -6.92 8.42
N TYR A 26 4.25 -6.86 7.49
CA TYR A 26 4.40 -7.90 6.50
C TYR A 26 5.82 -8.46 6.44
N ASP A 27 5.89 -9.70 6.03
CA ASP A 27 7.08 -10.42 5.59
C ASP A 27 6.97 -10.78 4.11
N LEU A 28 7.87 -11.61 3.61
CA LEU A 28 7.84 -12.06 2.23
C LEU A 28 6.56 -12.88 1.92
N GLY A 29 6.05 -13.66 2.88
CA GLY A 29 4.84 -14.46 2.70
C GLY A 29 3.61 -13.61 2.42
N VAL A 30 3.41 -12.55 3.19
CA VAL A 30 2.30 -11.59 2.97
C VAL A 30 2.43 -10.89 1.63
N ASP A 31 3.66 -10.51 1.24
CA ASP A 31 3.86 -9.80 -0.02
C ASP A 31 3.67 -10.73 -1.24
N ILE A 32 4.00 -12.02 -1.12
CA ILE A 32 3.69 -13.03 -2.14
C ILE A 32 2.17 -13.13 -2.36
N GLU A 33 1.37 -13.17 -1.30
CA GLU A 33 -0.09 -13.17 -1.40
C GLU A 33 -0.63 -11.88 -2.03
N LEU A 34 -0.07 -10.74 -1.69
CA LEU A 34 -0.44 -9.47 -2.30
C LEU A 34 -0.12 -9.46 -3.80
N CYS A 35 1.06 -9.94 -4.18
CA CYS A 35 1.47 -10.06 -5.58
C CYS A 35 0.55 -10.99 -6.37
N ASP A 36 0.21 -12.16 -5.82
CA ASP A 36 -0.73 -13.10 -6.44
C ASP A 36 -2.12 -12.45 -6.62
N ALA A 37 -2.63 -11.76 -5.59
CA ALA A 37 -3.92 -11.09 -5.66
C ALA A 37 -3.95 -9.97 -6.72
N VAL A 38 -2.90 -9.14 -6.79
CA VAL A 38 -2.75 -8.09 -7.82
C VAL A 38 -2.72 -8.70 -9.22
N THR A 39 -1.95 -9.78 -9.39
CA THR A 39 -1.81 -10.49 -10.66
C THR A 39 -3.15 -11.10 -11.09
N ARG A 40 -3.90 -11.74 -10.19
CA ARG A 40 -5.22 -12.30 -10.49
C ARG A 40 -6.23 -11.23 -10.86
N LEU A 41 -6.31 -10.14 -10.10
CA LEU A 41 -7.20 -9.01 -10.42
C LEU A 41 -6.89 -8.40 -11.79
N ARG A 42 -5.62 -8.41 -12.18
CA ARG A 42 -5.22 -7.89 -13.48
C ARG A 42 -5.57 -8.81 -14.63
N PHE A 43 -5.30 -10.11 -14.52
CA PHE A 43 -5.33 -11.05 -15.64
C PHE A 43 -6.49 -12.05 -15.60
N GLU A 44 -6.96 -12.49 -14.44
CA GLU A 44 -8.16 -13.34 -14.35
C GLU A 44 -9.46 -12.52 -14.40
N HIS A 45 -9.41 -11.26 -13.91
CA HIS A 45 -10.57 -10.39 -13.75
C HIS A 45 -10.45 -9.09 -14.55
N PRO A 46 -10.36 -9.16 -15.89
CA PRO A 46 -10.23 -7.95 -16.71
C PRO A 46 -11.44 -7.02 -16.63
N GLU A 47 -12.58 -7.48 -16.15
CA GLU A 47 -13.76 -6.66 -15.88
C GLU A 47 -13.59 -5.72 -14.68
N VAL A 48 -12.64 -5.99 -13.75
CA VAL A 48 -12.35 -5.13 -12.61
C VAL A 48 -11.62 -3.88 -13.05
N ARG A 49 -12.29 -2.74 -12.96
CA ARG A 49 -11.80 -1.43 -13.41
C ARG A 49 -11.09 -0.64 -12.33
N ALA A 50 -11.53 -0.79 -11.08
CA ALA A 50 -10.85 -0.20 -9.94
C ALA A 50 -10.66 -1.21 -8.81
N VAL A 51 -9.59 -1.04 -8.06
CA VAL A 51 -9.23 -1.85 -6.90
C VAL A 51 -9.09 -0.93 -5.70
N VAL A 52 -9.81 -1.23 -4.63
CA VAL A 52 -9.65 -0.57 -3.34
C VAL A 52 -8.72 -1.41 -2.48
N LEU A 53 -7.59 -0.85 -2.09
CA LEU A 53 -6.67 -1.43 -1.14
C LEU A 53 -6.93 -0.83 0.25
N THR A 54 -7.28 -1.63 1.23
CA THR A 54 -7.58 -1.18 2.60
C THR A 54 -7.26 -2.25 3.63
N SER A 55 -7.44 -1.94 4.92
CA SER A 55 -7.17 -2.86 6.02
C SER A 55 -8.46 -3.36 6.67
N ALA A 56 -8.47 -4.62 7.11
CA ALA A 56 -9.51 -5.19 7.96
C ALA A 56 -9.40 -4.74 9.41
N ARG A 57 -8.24 -4.20 9.81
CA ARG A 57 -7.99 -3.76 11.18
C ARG A 57 -8.44 -2.32 11.37
N GLU A 58 -9.04 -2.06 12.52
CA GLU A 58 -9.38 -0.70 12.92
C GLU A 58 -8.13 0.09 13.31
N ARG A 59 -8.05 1.36 12.91
CA ARG A 59 -7.00 2.32 13.25
C ARG A 59 -5.58 1.96 12.78
N VAL A 60 -5.43 0.88 12.03
CA VAL A 60 -4.14 0.45 11.48
C VAL A 60 -4.34 0.05 10.01
N PHE A 61 -3.68 0.75 9.12
CA PHE A 61 -3.57 0.30 7.73
C PHE A 61 -2.46 -0.76 7.63
N SER A 62 -1.23 -0.38 7.89
CA SER A 62 -0.08 -1.30 7.96
C SER A 62 1.12 -0.60 8.62
N ALA A 63 1.82 -1.33 9.49
CA ALA A 63 3.08 -0.90 10.08
C ALA A 63 4.29 -1.14 9.16
N GLY A 64 4.08 -1.66 7.95
CA GLY A 64 5.15 -1.92 6.99
C GLY A 64 5.91 -3.23 7.23
N ALA A 65 7.15 -3.30 6.75
CA ALA A 65 7.98 -4.48 6.88
C ALA A 65 8.22 -4.87 8.35
N ASN A 66 8.15 -6.15 8.65
CA ASN A 66 8.36 -6.64 10.02
C ASN A 66 9.81 -6.48 10.45
N ILE A 67 10.05 -5.59 11.43
CA ILE A 67 11.40 -5.23 11.90
C ILE A 67 12.12 -6.42 12.52
N LYS A 68 11.41 -7.28 13.28
CA LYS A 68 12.00 -8.48 13.90
C LYS A 68 12.44 -9.47 12.84
N MET A 69 11.61 -9.71 11.82
CA MET A 69 11.98 -10.53 10.66
C MET A 69 13.24 -9.98 10.01
N LEU A 70 13.29 -8.67 9.71
CA LEU A 70 14.48 -8.06 9.10
C LEU A 70 15.73 -8.19 9.97
N ALA A 71 15.61 -8.02 11.29
CA ALA A 71 16.75 -8.15 12.20
C ALA A 71 17.33 -9.58 12.24
N GLN A 72 16.48 -10.59 12.15
CA GLN A 72 16.86 -12.00 12.22
C GLN A 72 17.30 -12.59 10.88
N SER A 73 16.90 -11.98 9.76
CA SER A 73 17.12 -12.49 8.42
C SER A 73 18.59 -12.40 7.97
N SER A 74 18.99 -13.36 7.15
CA SER A 74 20.27 -13.32 6.43
C SER A 74 20.28 -12.14 5.44
N HIS A 75 21.48 -11.73 5.03
CA HIS A 75 21.63 -10.70 3.99
C HIS A 75 20.91 -11.11 2.68
N GLN A 76 21.05 -12.36 2.28
CA GLN A 76 20.37 -12.88 1.08
C GLN A 76 18.85 -12.76 1.18
N HIS A 77 18.26 -13.10 2.33
CA HIS A 77 16.83 -12.96 2.54
C HIS A 77 16.39 -11.49 2.45
N LYS A 78 17.14 -10.57 3.07
CA LYS A 78 16.86 -9.12 3.00
C LYS A 78 16.86 -8.60 1.56
N VAL A 79 17.85 -9.02 0.76
CA VAL A 79 17.94 -8.64 -0.66
C VAL A 79 16.74 -9.17 -1.45
N ASN A 80 16.40 -10.45 -1.28
CA ASN A 80 15.25 -11.06 -1.94
C ASN A 80 13.93 -10.40 -1.51
N PHE A 81 13.77 -10.14 -0.22
CA PHE A 81 12.60 -9.43 0.32
C PHE A 81 12.44 -8.05 -0.32
N CYS A 82 13.49 -7.22 -0.30
CA CYS A 82 13.43 -5.89 -0.89
C CYS A 82 13.16 -5.94 -2.40
N LYS A 83 13.80 -6.87 -3.12
CA LYS A 83 13.56 -7.05 -4.56
C LYS A 83 12.11 -7.41 -4.83
N PHE A 84 11.59 -8.44 -4.17
CA PHE A 84 10.22 -8.92 -4.39
C PHE A 84 9.18 -7.86 -4.04
N THR A 85 9.33 -7.19 -2.90
CA THR A 85 8.41 -6.13 -2.48
C THR A 85 8.42 -4.94 -3.44
N ASN A 86 9.56 -4.58 -4.02
CA ASN A 86 9.62 -3.56 -5.07
C ASN A 86 8.89 -4.02 -6.34
N GLU A 87 9.04 -5.27 -6.76
CA GLU A 87 8.36 -5.83 -7.92
C GLU A 87 6.83 -5.82 -7.73
N THR A 88 6.33 -6.17 -6.56
CA THR A 88 4.89 -6.08 -6.23
C THR A 88 4.37 -4.65 -6.33
N ARG A 89 5.11 -3.66 -5.81
CA ARG A 89 4.71 -2.24 -5.91
C ARG A 89 4.70 -1.76 -7.36
N LEU A 90 5.71 -2.13 -8.14
CA LEU A 90 5.75 -1.82 -9.57
C LEU A 90 4.62 -2.50 -10.33
N ALA A 91 4.22 -3.72 -9.97
CA ALA A 91 3.11 -4.43 -10.61
C ALA A 91 1.77 -3.69 -10.43
N ILE A 92 1.54 -3.03 -9.29
CA ILE A 92 0.36 -2.17 -9.07
C ILE A 92 0.39 -0.96 -10.02
N GLU A 93 1.52 -0.27 -10.10
CA GLU A 93 1.67 0.89 -10.97
C GLU A 93 1.58 0.52 -12.46
N ASP A 94 2.15 -0.61 -12.84
CA ASP A 94 2.07 -1.14 -14.20
C ASP A 94 0.63 -1.57 -14.56
N ALA A 95 -0.13 -2.11 -13.61
CA ALA A 95 -1.55 -2.42 -13.81
C ALA A 95 -2.36 -1.15 -14.10
N SER A 96 -2.05 -0.03 -13.45
CA SER A 96 -2.67 1.27 -13.76
C SER A 96 -2.23 1.81 -15.10
N ALA A 97 -0.92 1.82 -15.36
CA ALA A 97 -0.36 2.45 -16.56
C ALA A 97 -0.65 1.66 -17.85
N CYS A 98 -0.52 0.33 -17.79
CA CYS A 98 -0.55 -0.53 -18.98
C CYS A 98 -1.85 -1.33 -19.14
N SER A 99 -2.65 -1.47 -18.07
CA SER A 99 -3.92 -2.22 -18.13
C SER A 99 -5.15 -1.38 -17.78
N GLY A 100 -4.98 -0.09 -17.48
CA GLY A 100 -6.07 0.81 -17.14
C GLY A 100 -6.82 0.44 -15.85
N GLN A 101 -6.26 -0.44 -15.01
CA GLN A 101 -6.85 -0.83 -13.73
C GLN A 101 -6.47 0.18 -12.65
N ARG A 102 -7.42 0.96 -12.15
CA ARG A 102 -7.15 2.05 -11.21
C ARG A 102 -7.09 1.56 -9.76
N TYR A 103 -6.16 2.10 -8.99
CA TYR A 103 -5.98 1.74 -7.59
C TYR A 103 -6.31 2.91 -6.65
N LEU A 104 -7.19 2.65 -5.70
CA LEU A 104 -7.52 3.52 -4.58
C LEU A 104 -6.94 2.92 -3.30
N CYS A 105 -6.02 3.60 -2.64
CA CYS A 105 -5.65 3.23 -1.29
C CYS A 105 -6.54 3.95 -0.28
N ALA A 106 -7.36 3.18 0.43
CA ALA A 106 -8.23 3.67 1.49
C ALA A 106 -7.55 3.45 2.85
N VAL A 107 -6.82 4.47 3.29
CA VAL A 107 -6.02 4.46 4.53
C VAL A 107 -6.96 4.68 5.72
N ASN A 108 -7.46 3.58 6.29
CA ASN A 108 -8.42 3.56 7.39
C ASN A 108 -7.78 3.58 8.79
N GLY A 109 -6.48 3.81 8.87
CA GLY A 109 -5.67 3.87 10.07
C GLY A 109 -4.23 4.17 9.73
N THR A 110 -3.35 4.25 10.73
CA THR A 110 -1.94 4.61 10.54
C THR A 110 -1.25 3.73 9.50
N ALA A 111 -0.54 4.36 8.57
CA ALA A 111 0.29 3.74 7.56
C ALA A 111 1.75 4.19 7.74
N ALA A 112 2.63 3.27 8.12
CA ALA A 112 4.02 3.59 8.44
C ALA A 112 4.98 2.77 7.58
N GLY A 113 6.12 3.38 7.22
CA GLY A 113 7.17 2.72 6.48
C GLY A 113 6.66 2.07 5.20
N GLY A 114 7.00 0.82 4.98
CA GLY A 114 6.52 0.04 3.84
C GLY A 114 5.01 -0.03 3.67
N GLY A 115 4.23 0.19 4.74
CA GLY A 115 2.77 0.34 4.66
C GLY A 115 2.36 1.62 3.93
N TYR A 116 3.04 2.73 4.20
CA TYR A 116 2.81 3.95 3.44
C TYR A 116 3.44 3.88 2.04
N GLU A 117 4.59 3.23 1.89
CA GLU A 117 5.17 2.96 0.56
C GLU A 117 4.20 2.18 -0.35
N LEU A 118 3.45 1.23 0.23
CA LEU A 118 2.37 0.53 -0.49
C LEU A 118 1.24 1.49 -0.88
N ALA A 119 0.80 2.36 0.01
CA ALA A 119 -0.23 3.36 -0.31
C ALA A 119 0.21 4.30 -1.45
N LEU A 120 1.50 4.68 -1.48
CA LEU A 120 2.07 5.54 -2.52
C LEU A 120 2.02 4.94 -3.94
N THR A 121 1.82 3.62 -4.08
CA THR A 121 1.67 2.97 -5.40
C THR A 121 0.31 3.24 -6.04
N ALA A 122 -0.70 3.58 -5.26
CA ALA A 122 -2.05 3.81 -5.75
C ALA A 122 -2.16 5.08 -6.61
N ASP A 123 -3.19 5.15 -7.46
CA ASP A 123 -3.54 6.34 -8.23
C ASP A 123 -4.14 7.42 -7.35
N TRP A 124 -4.81 7.02 -6.25
CA TRP A 124 -5.45 7.91 -5.29
C TRP A 124 -5.32 7.38 -3.87
N ILE A 125 -4.99 8.27 -2.94
CA ILE A 125 -4.91 7.95 -1.51
C ILE A 125 -6.00 8.74 -0.77
N LEU A 126 -6.98 8.04 -0.22
CA LEU A 126 -8.01 8.60 0.64
C LEU A 126 -7.74 8.16 2.07
N MET A 127 -7.51 9.11 2.97
CA MET A 127 -7.19 8.83 4.38
C MET A 127 -8.35 9.23 5.30
N VAL A 128 -8.59 8.41 6.31
CA VAL A 128 -9.54 8.78 7.36
C VAL A 128 -9.00 9.94 8.20
N ASP A 129 -9.84 10.94 8.44
CA ASP A 129 -9.55 12.06 9.35
C ASP A 129 -10.24 11.82 10.70
N ASP A 130 -9.55 11.10 11.56
CA ASP A 130 -9.99 10.73 12.90
C ASP A 130 -9.13 11.38 14.01
N GLY A 131 -8.24 12.30 13.64
CA GLY A 131 -7.30 12.97 14.53
C GLY A 131 -6.10 12.12 14.97
N SER A 132 -6.11 10.79 14.71
CA SER A 132 -5.05 9.87 15.11
C SER A 132 -4.28 9.25 13.94
N THR A 133 -4.96 9.02 12.83
CA THR A 133 -4.37 8.41 11.63
C THR A 133 -3.29 9.29 11.02
N ALA A 134 -2.13 8.68 10.75
CA ALA A 134 -0.95 9.33 10.22
C ALA A 134 -0.31 8.50 9.10
N VAL A 135 0.42 9.18 8.22
CA VAL A 135 1.34 8.56 7.26
C VAL A 135 2.78 8.93 7.60
N SER A 136 3.71 7.98 7.53
CA SER A 136 5.11 8.21 7.91
C SER A 136 6.07 7.31 7.14
N LEU A 137 7.33 7.75 7.04
CA LEU A 137 8.46 6.96 6.55
C LEU A 137 9.59 7.01 7.60
N PRO A 138 9.45 6.31 8.74
CA PRO A 138 10.32 6.47 9.89
C PRO A 138 11.55 5.54 9.86
N GLU A 139 11.92 5.01 8.68
CA GLU A 139 12.99 4.04 8.55
C GLU A 139 14.36 4.61 8.97
N LEU A 140 14.63 5.86 8.63
CA LEU A 140 15.91 6.49 8.96
C LEU A 140 16.09 6.68 10.48
N PRO A 141 15.15 7.33 11.20
CA PRO A 141 15.32 7.52 12.65
C PRO A 141 15.24 6.22 13.45
N LEU A 142 14.45 5.23 13.01
CA LEU A 142 14.28 3.98 13.76
C LEU A 142 15.30 2.89 13.40
N LEU A 143 15.75 2.84 12.16
CA LEU A 143 16.53 1.71 11.64
C LEU A 143 17.85 2.14 10.97
N ALA A 144 18.11 3.45 10.86
CA ALA A 144 19.26 4.01 10.15
C ALA A 144 19.37 3.52 8.68
N VAL A 145 18.23 3.27 8.04
CA VAL A 145 18.14 2.91 6.62
C VAL A 145 17.15 3.82 5.90
N LEU A 146 17.26 3.92 4.59
CA LEU A 146 16.27 4.63 3.77
C LEU A 146 15.03 3.74 3.52
N PRO A 147 13.85 4.34 3.26
CA PRO A 147 12.69 3.60 2.77
C PRO A 147 13.05 2.74 1.55
N GLY A 148 12.88 1.43 1.67
CA GLY A 148 13.48 0.44 0.76
C GLY A 148 12.62 0.06 -0.44
N THR A 149 11.34 0.45 -0.48
CA THR A 149 10.40 0.04 -1.54
C THR A 149 9.88 1.20 -2.39
N GLY A 150 10.77 2.18 -2.63
CA GLY A 150 10.54 3.26 -3.59
C GLY A 150 9.73 4.45 -3.04
N GLY A 151 9.59 4.58 -1.71
CA GLY A 151 8.85 5.67 -1.08
C GLY A 151 9.38 7.03 -1.43
N LEU A 152 10.69 7.25 -1.35
CA LEU A 152 11.33 8.54 -1.68
C LEU A 152 11.09 8.97 -3.12
N THR A 153 11.25 8.04 -4.06
CA THR A 153 11.00 8.29 -5.49
C THR A 153 9.54 8.67 -5.72
N ARG A 154 8.60 7.91 -5.11
CA ARG A 154 7.17 8.21 -5.28
C ARG A 154 6.76 9.53 -4.63
N LEU A 155 7.36 9.92 -3.50
CA LEU A 155 7.11 11.23 -2.92
C LEU A 155 7.50 12.37 -3.89
N VAL A 156 8.69 12.29 -4.45
CA VAL A 156 9.23 13.39 -5.26
C VAL A 156 8.74 13.32 -6.71
N ASP A 157 8.87 12.17 -7.37
CA ASP A 157 8.65 12.07 -8.81
C ASP A 157 7.19 11.80 -9.17
N LYS A 158 6.46 11.01 -8.38
CA LYS A 158 5.06 10.69 -8.66
C LYS A 158 4.10 11.72 -8.05
N ARG A 159 4.32 12.09 -6.79
CA ARG A 159 3.42 13.01 -6.06
C ARG A 159 3.85 14.47 -6.12
N HIS A 160 5.04 14.75 -6.66
CA HIS A 160 5.61 16.10 -6.76
C HIS A 160 5.63 16.86 -5.42
N ILE A 161 5.97 16.14 -4.35
CA ILE A 161 6.12 16.73 -3.03
C ILE A 161 7.41 17.55 -3.00
N ARG A 162 7.38 18.72 -2.37
CA ARG A 162 8.58 19.54 -2.15
C ARG A 162 9.62 18.71 -1.41
N ARG A 163 10.89 18.81 -1.83
CA ARG A 163 11.99 18.04 -1.23
C ARG A 163 12.13 18.24 0.26
N ASP A 164 12.01 19.48 0.75
CA ASP A 164 12.07 19.78 2.19
C ASP A 164 10.97 19.08 3.00
N HIS A 165 9.78 18.92 2.45
CA HIS A 165 8.72 18.12 3.08
C HIS A 165 9.03 16.62 3.06
N ALA A 166 9.59 16.11 1.96
CA ALA A 166 10.02 14.72 1.86
C ALA A 166 11.16 14.43 2.84
N ASP A 167 12.17 15.32 2.92
CA ASP A 167 13.29 15.21 3.86
C ASP A 167 12.79 15.21 5.30
N PHE A 168 11.87 16.13 5.65
CA PHE A 168 11.27 16.18 6.97
C PHE A 168 10.53 14.87 7.29
N LEU A 169 9.67 14.39 6.39
CA LEU A 169 8.90 13.15 6.59
C LEU A 169 9.81 11.93 6.84
N CYS A 170 10.95 11.86 6.13
CA CYS A 170 11.87 10.73 6.22
C CYS A 170 12.85 10.82 7.40
N THR A 171 12.93 11.96 8.08
CA THR A 171 13.85 12.19 9.20
C THR A 171 13.14 12.27 10.56
N THR A 172 11.82 12.08 10.59
CA THR A 172 11.01 12.12 11.81
C THR A 172 10.31 10.79 12.05
N GLU A 173 10.12 10.44 13.32
CA GLU A 173 9.34 9.25 13.72
C GLU A 173 7.84 9.54 13.63
N GLU A 174 7.44 10.76 14.00
CA GLU A 174 6.04 11.16 13.97
C GLU A 174 5.54 11.25 12.54
N GLY A 175 4.38 10.65 12.31
CA GLY A 175 3.69 10.76 11.04
C GLY A 175 2.99 12.11 10.87
N ILE A 176 2.64 12.40 9.65
CA ILE A 176 1.86 13.58 9.27
C ILE A 176 0.38 13.19 9.20
N ARG A 177 -0.50 14.03 9.79
CA ARG A 177 -1.93 13.77 9.99
C ARG A 177 -2.81 14.80 9.30
N GLY A 178 -4.07 14.42 9.07
CA GLY A 178 -5.17 15.31 8.70
C GLY A 178 -4.82 16.31 7.62
N LYS A 179 -5.25 17.55 7.81
CA LYS A 179 -5.06 18.63 6.83
C LYS A 179 -3.59 18.81 6.39
N ARG A 180 -2.61 18.62 7.29
CA ARG A 180 -1.20 18.77 6.93
C ARG A 180 -0.76 17.69 5.92
N ALA A 181 -1.26 16.45 6.05
CA ALA A 181 -0.98 15.40 5.08
C ALA A 181 -1.56 15.74 3.70
N LEU A 182 -2.76 16.32 3.66
CA LEU A 182 -3.39 16.79 2.43
C LEU A 182 -2.62 17.97 1.81
N ASP A 183 -2.32 19.00 2.61
CA ASP A 183 -1.62 20.21 2.14
C ASP A 183 -0.22 19.87 1.59
N TRP A 184 0.43 18.87 2.14
CA TRP A 184 1.73 18.37 1.66
C TRP A 184 1.62 17.35 0.53
N LYS A 185 0.41 17.05 0.06
CA LYS A 185 0.14 16.06 -0.99
C LYS A 185 0.57 14.62 -0.64
N LEU A 186 0.71 14.34 0.66
CA LEU A 186 0.97 12.97 1.13
C LEU A 186 -0.24 12.07 0.91
N VAL A 187 -1.43 12.64 0.93
CA VAL A 187 -2.71 12.03 0.57
C VAL A 187 -3.48 12.94 -0.37
N ASP A 188 -4.47 12.38 -1.10
CA ASP A 188 -5.25 13.13 -2.08
C ASP A 188 -6.58 13.62 -1.52
N GLU A 189 -7.11 12.91 -0.52
CA GLU A 189 -8.43 13.19 0.06
C GLU A 189 -8.49 12.79 1.53
N LEU A 190 -9.28 13.55 2.28
CA LEU A 190 -9.61 13.25 3.67
C LEU A 190 -11.10 13.05 3.81
N ALA A 191 -11.49 12.10 4.65
CA ALA A 191 -12.88 11.90 5.02
C ALA A 191 -13.01 11.60 6.52
N PRO A 192 -13.98 12.24 7.22
CA PRO A 192 -14.22 11.92 8.62
C PRO A 192 -14.66 10.46 8.78
N SER A 193 -14.40 9.84 9.91
CA SER A 193 -14.71 8.43 10.17
C SER A 193 -16.15 8.05 9.82
N SER A 194 -17.12 8.93 10.11
CA SER A 194 -18.53 8.70 9.82
C SER A 194 -18.87 8.65 8.33
N ALA A 195 -18.10 9.33 7.48
CA ALA A 195 -18.31 9.39 6.04
C ALA A 195 -17.29 8.56 5.24
N PHE A 196 -16.27 7.99 5.88
CA PHE A 196 -15.14 7.36 5.22
C PHE A 196 -15.55 6.26 4.22
N ARG A 197 -16.42 5.34 4.65
CA ARG A 197 -16.89 4.24 3.77
C ARG A 197 -17.63 4.77 2.54
N ALA A 198 -18.47 5.81 2.72
CA ALA A 198 -19.19 6.42 1.62
C ALA A 198 -18.24 7.14 0.65
N ALA A 199 -17.24 7.86 1.17
CA ALA A 199 -16.21 8.52 0.38
C ALA A 199 -15.37 7.49 -0.44
N VAL A 200 -14.95 6.39 0.19
CA VAL A 200 -14.24 5.30 -0.50
C VAL A 200 -15.08 4.74 -1.64
N LYS A 201 -16.35 4.41 -1.38
CA LYS A 201 -17.26 3.88 -2.43
C LYS A 201 -17.44 4.86 -3.58
N LYS A 202 -17.63 6.14 -3.29
CA LYS A 202 -17.77 7.20 -4.29
C LYS A 202 -16.50 7.30 -5.14
N ARG A 203 -15.35 7.45 -4.49
CA ARG A 203 -14.05 7.61 -5.18
C ARG A 203 -13.70 6.38 -6.02
N ALA A 204 -13.92 5.18 -5.51
CA ALA A 204 -13.72 3.95 -6.28
C ALA A 204 -14.59 3.88 -7.53
N GLY A 205 -15.85 4.33 -7.44
CA GLY A 205 -16.73 4.44 -8.60
C GLY A 205 -16.25 5.45 -9.63
N GLU A 206 -15.76 6.61 -9.20
CA GLU A 206 -15.16 7.64 -10.07
C GLU A 206 -13.91 7.12 -10.77
N LEU A 207 -13.01 6.46 -10.06
CA LEU A 207 -11.81 5.84 -10.64
C LEU A 207 -12.16 4.73 -11.64
N ALA A 208 -13.16 3.90 -11.30
CA ALA A 208 -13.64 2.87 -12.23
C ALA A 208 -14.24 3.46 -13.52
N ALA A 209 -14.86 4.64 -13.45
CA ALA A 209 -15.36 5.34 -14.62
C ALA A 209 -14.26 5.92 -15.51
N LEU A 210 -13.11 6.25 -14.92
CA LEU A 210 -11.91 6.73 -15.64
C LEU A 210 -11.07 5.60 -16.24
N SER A 211 -11.39 4.34 -15.95
CA SER A 211 -10.65 3.20 -16.46
C SER A 211 -10.94 2.98 -17.94
N ASP A 212 -9.90 2.83 -18.71
CA ASP A 212 -9.92 2.51 -20.15
C ASP A 212 -9.78 1.01 -20.45
N ARG A 213 -9.94 0.14 -19.44
CA ARG A 213 -9.92 -1.32 -19.64
C ARG A 213 -10.97 -1.75 -20.66
N PRO A 214 -10.59 -2.62 -21.63
CA PRO A 214 -11.49 -3.06 -22.68
C PRO A 214 -12.74 -3.73 -22.12
N ALA A 215 -13.90 -3.36 -22.66
CA ALA A 215 -15.15 -4.05 -22.35
C ALA A 215 -15.14 -5.43 -23.03
N GLY A 216 -15.53 -6.47 -22.27
CA GLY A 216 -15.64 -7.83 -22.80
C GLY A 216 -14.31 -8.59 -22.93
N ALA A 217 -13.20 -8.05 -22.40
CA ALA A 217 -11.97 -8.82 -22.29
C ALA A 217 -12.20 -10.08 -21.46
N LYS A 218 -11.64 -11.21 -21.93
CA LYS A 218 -11.71 -12.49 -21.21
C LYS A 218 -10.49 -12.65 -20.36
N GLY A 219 -10.71 -13.05 -19.11
CA GLY A 219 -9.64 -13.41 -18.18
C GLY A 219 -8.96 -14.71 -18.57
N VAL A 220 -7.75 -14.89 -18.07
CA VAL A 220 -7.00 -16.15 -18.17
C VAL A 220 -7.05 -16.84 -16.81
N ALA A 221 -7.09 -18.17 -16.80
CA ALA A 221 -6.99 -18.93 -15.56
C ALA A 221 -5.51 -19.04 -15.15
N LEU A 222 -5.19 -18.60 -13.94
CA LEU A 222 -3.86 -18.74 -13.36
C LEU A 222 -3.83 -19.97 -12.42
N PRO A 223 -2.69 -20.67 -12.28
CA PRO A 223 -2.55 -21.73 -11.31
C PRO A 223 -2.77 -21.17 -9.89
N ARG A 224 -3.15 -22.06 -8.97
CA ARG A 224 -3.25 -21.67 -7.56
C ARG A 224 -1.86 -21.37 -6.99
N LEU A 225 -1.80 -20.38 -6.10
CA LEU A 225 -0.61 -20.15 -5.29
C LEU A 225 -0.41 -21.37 -4.38
N GLU A 226 0.72 -22.06 -4.54
CA GLU A 226 1.13 -23.14 -3.66
C GLU A 226 1.98 -22.56 -2.52
N ARG A 227 1.66 -23.01 -1.30
CA ARG A 227 2.38 -22.60 -0.07
C ARG A 227 3.27 -23.75 0.42
#